data_57bfef235a4f41578bf4e2df886aad5c
#
_entry.id   57bfef235a4f41578bf4e2df886aad5c
#
_cell.length_a   1.000
_cell.length_b   1.000
_cell.length_c   1.000
_cell.angle_alpha   90.00
_cell.angle_beta   90.00
_cell.angle_gamma   90.00
#
_symmetry.space_group_name_H-M   'P 1'
#
loop_
_entity.id
_entity.type
_entity.pdbx_description
1 polymer ?
#
loop_
_entity_poly.entity_id
_entity_poly.type
_entity_poly.pdbx_seq_one_letter_code
_entity_poly.pdbx_strand_id
1 'polypeptide(L)'
;MSKKVGIVGYGAHIPRYRIKVEEIAKTWGADAPSYKKGLELTEKSVPPPDQDTITLSVEAAKRALKRAGIPGKKIGCMYIGSESHPYAVKPSGTVVAEAIGAVPFCRVADFEFACKAGTEGMFVAMTLVKAGEIEYGMGIAADTSQGAPGDALEYSAGAGAAAFVMGDKNLVAE
;
A
#
# COMPACT_ATOMS: atom_id res chain seq x y z
N MET A 1 22.92 23.58 -3.81
CA MET A 1 22.32 22.50 -4.61
C MET A 1 21.17 21.89 -3.81
N SER A 2 20.02 21.66 -4.42
CA SER A 2 18.91 21.00 -3.71
C SER A 2 19.32 19.55 -3.39
N LYS A 3 19.00 19.10 -2.18
CA LYS A 3 19.23 17.71 -1.75
C LYS A 3 18.47 16.76 -2.67
N LYS A 4 19.15 15.80 -3.28
CA LYS A 4 18.49 14.74 -4.05
C LYS A 4 17.82 13.77 -3.08
N VAL A 5 16.56 13.48 -3.31
CA VAL A 5 15.74 12.56 -2.53
C VAL A 5 14.96 11.68 -3.48
N GLY A 6 14.80 10.41 -3.13
CA GLY A 6 14.08 9.45 -3.95
C GLY A 6 13.75 8.18 -3.17
N ILE A 7 13.40 7.14 -3.90
CA ILE A 7 13.11 5.82 -3.38
C ILE A 7 14.43 5.09 -3.09
N VAL A 8 14.59 4.59 -1.86
CA VAL A 8 15.76 3.81 -1.42
C VAL A 8 15.41 2.32 -1.21
N GLY A 9 14.12 2.00 -1.14
CA GLY A 9 13.65 0.63 -1.04
C GLY A 9 12.16 0.55 -1.27
N TYR A 10 11.69 -0.60 -1.73
CA TYR A 10 10.28 -0.85 -1.98
C TYR A 10 9.90 -2.28 -1.64
N GLY A 11 8.63 -2.52 -1.37
CA GLY A 11 8.08 -3.83 -1.10
C GLY A 11 6.62 -3.90 -1.47
N ALA A 12 6.16 -5.07 -1.86
CA ALA A 12 4.75 -5.33 -2.11
C ALA A 12 4.32 -6.63 -1.44
N HIS A 13 3.06 -6.68 -1.05
CA HIS A 13 2.40 -7.90 -0.61
C HIS A 13 1.05 -8.03 -1.31
N ILE A 14 0.84 -9.16 -1.95
CA ILE A 14 -0.41 -9.51 -2.61
C ILE A 14 -0.92 -10.79 -1.94
N PRO A 15 -2.15 -10.84 -1.43
CA PRO A 15 -2.74 -12.05 -0.86
C PRO A 15 -2.70 -13.21 -1.84
N ARG A 16 -2.64 -14.44 -1.31
CA ARG A 16 -2.51 -15.64 -2.15
C ARG A 16 -3.80 -16.05 -2.87
N TYR A 17 -4.96 -15.72 -2.31
CA TYR A 17 -6.23 -16.13 -2.89
C TYR A 17 -6.57 -15.32 -4.14
N ARG A 18 -7.24 -15.97 -5.07
CA ARG A 18 -7.69 -15.41 -6.34
C ARG A 18 -9.13 -15.82 -6.61
N ILE A 19 -9.90 -14.89 -7.19
CA ILE A 19 -11.19 -15.20 -7.81
C ILE A 19 -11.03 -14.94 -9.30
N LYS A 20 -11.37 -15.93 -10.11
CA LYS A 20 -11.35 -15.81 -11.58
C LYS A 20 -12.55 -15.01 -12.06
N VAL A 21 -12.35 -14.26 -13.14
CA VAL A 21 -13.43 -13.50 -13.82
C VAL A 21 -14.61 -14.40 -14.17
N GLU A 22 -14.34 -15.63 -14.60
CA GLU A 22 -15.38 -16.61 -14.97
C GLU A 22 -16.31 -16.95 -13.81
N GLU A 23 -15.78 -17.03 -12.57
CA GLU A 23 -16.58 -17.36 -11.40
C GLU A 23 -17.54 -16.21 -11.02
N ILE A 24 -17.05 -14.97 -11.11
CA ILE A 24 -17.87 -13.78 -10.88
C ILE A 24 -18.96 -13.68 -11.96
N ALA A 25 -18.57 -13.78 -13.23
CA ALA A 25 -19.48 -13.69 -14.36
C ALA A 25 -20.57 -14.78 -14.32
N LYS A 26 -20.20 -16.01 -13.95
CA LYS A 26 -21.15 -17.12 -13.76
C LYS A 26 -22.20 -16.81 -12.69
N THR A 27 -21.78 -16.19 -11.59
CA THR A 27 -22.68 -15.82 -10.49
C THR A 27 -23.77 -14.83 -10.94
N TRP A 28 -23.41 -13.90 -11.81
CA TRP A 28 -24.29 -12.83 -12.27
C TRP A 28 -24.88 -13.04 -13.67
N GLY A 29 -24.60 -14.18 -14.31
CA GLY A 29 -25.06 -14.45 -15.68
C GLY A 29 -24.45 -13.50 -16.72
N ALA A 30 -23.22 -13.02 -16.47
CA ALA A 30 -22.53 -12.05 -17.31
C ALA A 30 -21.56 -12.71 -18.31
N ASP A 31 -21.12 -11.94 -19.32
CA ASP A 31 -20.20 -12.41 -20.36
C ASP A 31 -18.72 -12.28 -19.90
N ALA A 32 -18.15 -13.34 -19.37
CA ALA A 32 -16.76 -13.39 -18.90
C ALA A 32 -15.72 -12.99 -19.99
N PRO A 33 -15.80 -13.46 -21.25
CA PRO A 33 -14.90 -13.02 -22.31
C PRO A 33 -14.87 -11.49 -22.50
N SER A 34 -16.03 -10.82 -22.43
CA SER A 34 -16.13 -9.37 -22.56
C SER A 34 -15.41 -8.65 -21.43
N TYR A 35 -15.64 -9.08 -20.17
CA TYR A 35 -14.93 -8.51 -19.01
C TYR A 35 -13.42 -8.73 -19.06
N LYS A 36 -12.98 -9.93 -19.43
CA LYS A 36 -11.53 -10.24 -19.56
C LYS A 36 -10.87 -9.37 -20.63
N LYS A 37 -11.53 -9.18 -21.76
CA LYS A 37 -11.02 -8.34 -22.85
C LYS A 37 -11.05 -6.84 -22.47
N GLY A 38 -12.14 -6.38 -21.87
CA GLY A 38 -12.32 -4.95 -21.54
C GLY A 38 -11.43 -4.48 -20.39
N LEU A 39 -11.19 -5.33 -19.40
CA LEU A 39 -10.40 -5.00 -18.21
C LEU A 39 -8.95 -5.51 -18.28
N GLU A 40 -8.61 -6.30 -19.31
CA GLU A 40 -7.29 -6.92 -19.51
C GLU A 40 -6.83 -7.76 -18.29
N LEU A 41 -7.75 -8.42 -17.60
CA LEU A 41 -7.48 -9.24 -16.42
C LEU A 41 -8.18 -10.59 -16.49
N THR A 42 -7.63 -11.57 -15.76
CA THR A 42 -8.16 -12.92 -15.68
C THR A 42 -8.67 -13.31 -14.30
N GLU A 43 -8.13 -12.68 -13.27
CA GLU A 43 -8.45 -12.93 -11.87
C GLU A 43 -8.11 -11.72 -11.01
N LYS A 44 -8.69 -11.60 -9.84
CA LYS A 44 -8.33 -10.61 -8.83
C LYS A 44 -7.83 -11.26 -7.54
N SER A 45 -6.99 -10.56 -6.79
CA SER A 45 -6.55 -10.96 -5.46
C SER A 45 -7.64 -10.72 -4.42
N VAL A 46 -7.75 -11.63 -3.46
CA VAL A 46 -8.70 -11.55 -2.35
C VAL A 46 -7.96 -11.83 -1.05
N PRO A 47 -8.16 -11.01 0.01
CA PRO A 47 -7.53 -11.27 1.28
C PRO A 47 -8.19 -12.48 1.95
N PRO A 48 -7.44 -13.33 2.65
CA PRO A 48 -8.02 -14.31 3.57
C PRO A 48 -8.65 -13.60 4.77
N PRO A 49 -9.49 -14.30 5.57
CA PRO A 49 -10.18 -13.70 6.72
C PRO A 49 -9.28 -13.11 7.81
N ASP A 50 -8.00 -13.51 7.85
CA ASP A 50 -6.98 -13.06 8.79
C ASP A 50 -6.12 -11.91 8.24
N GLN A 51 -6.43 -11.37 7.08
CA GLN A 51 -5.73 -10.23 6.48
C GLN A 51 -6.66 -9.04 6.24
N ASP A 52 -6.14 -7.88 6.62
CA ASP A 52 -6.75 -6.56 6.40
C ASP A 52 -5.70 -5.59 5.83
N THR A 53 -6.09 -4.35 5.61
CA THR A 53 -5.20 -3.30 5.12
C THR A 53 -3.94 -3.12 6.00
N ILE A 54 -4.05 -3.28 7.32
CA ILE A 54 -2.92 -3.15 8.24
C ILE A 54 -1.93 -4.31 8.05
N THR A 55 -2.41 -5.53 8.06
CA THR A 55 -1.57 -6.73 7.92
C THR A 55 -0.88 -6.80 6.57
N LEU A 56 -1.57 -6.41 5.48
CA LEU A 56 -0.98 -6.26 4.15
C LEU A 56 0.14 -5.20 4.15
N SER A 57 -0.11 -4.05 4.81
CA SER A 57 0.86 -2.96 4.95
C SER A 57 2.11 -3.38 5.70
N VAL A 58 1.97 -4.13 6.80
CA VAL A 58 3.11 -4.67 7.58
C VAL A 58 4.02 -5.51 6.71
N GLU A 59 3.46 -6.42 5.92
CA GLU A 59 4.24 -7.31 5.06
C GLU A 59 4.95 -6.54 3.92
N ALA A 60 4.27 -5.57 3.31
CA ALA A 60 4.88 -4.71 2.30
C ALA A 60 6.02 -3.86 2.90
N ALA A 61 5.78 -3.25 4.09
CA ALA A 61 6.77 -2.43 4.80
C ALA A 61 8.03 -3.22 5.19
N LYS A 62 7.87 -4.44 5.75
CA LYS A 62 9.01 -5.31 6.07
C LYS A 62 9.88 -5.60 4.84
N ARG A 63 9.26 -5.87 3.70
CA ARG A 63 9.98 -6.10 2.43
C ARG A 63 10.67 -4.85 1.93
N ALA A 64 10.05 -3.67 2.07
CA ALA A 64 10.64 -2.39 1.70
C ALA A 64 11.89 -2.08 2.56
N LEU A 65 11.80 -2.25 3.89
CA LEU A 65 12.93 -2.09 4.81
C LEU A 65 14.08 -3.05 4.50
N LYS A 66 13.76 -4.32 4.21
CA LYS A 66 14.77 -5.33 3.84
C LYS A 66 15.53 -4.91 2.58
N ARG A 67 14.84 -4.39 1.55
CA ARG A 67 15.48 -3.90 0.32
C ARG A 67 16.27 -2.61 0.54
N ALA A 68 15.77 -1.70 1.35
CA ALA A 68 16.48 -0.49 1.73
C ALA A 68 17.73 -0.76 2.59
N GLY A 69 17.81 -1.93 3.24
CA GLY A 69 18.91 -2.28 4.15
C GLY A 69 18.92 -1.45 5.43
N ILE A 70 17.76 -0.95 5.89
CA ILE A 70 17.66 -0.10 7.07
C ILE A 70 16.73 -0.70 8.12
N PRO A 71 16.98 -0.46 9.43
CA PRO A 71 16.08 -0.86 10.49
C PRO A 71 14.87 0.08 10.60
N GLY A 72 13.73 -0.44 11.06
CA GLY A 72 12.49 0.33 11.23
C GLY A 72 12.65 1.61 12.02
N LYS A 73 13.45 1.60 13.09
CA LYS A 73 13.72 2.78 13.95
C LYS A 73 14.26 4.02 13.25
N LYS A 74 14.73 3.89 12.00
CA LYS A 74 15.19 5.01 11.17
C LYS A 74 14.06 5.70 10.40
N ILE A 75 12.88 5.12 10.38
CA ILE A 75 11.69 5.70 9.73
C ILE A 75 11.13 6.79 10.64
N GLY A 76 11.24 8.04 10.22
CA GLY A 76 10.76 9.20 10.98
C GLY A 76 9.32 9.58 10.67
N CYS A 77 8.76 9.14 9.53
CA CYS A 77 7.33 9.28 9.22
C CYS A 77 6.81 8.09 8.42
N MET A 78 5.50 7.82 8.58
CA MET A 78 4.78 6.80 7.83
C MET A 78 3.38 7.30 7.50
N TYR A 79 3.03 7.23 6.22
CA TYR A 79 1.71 7.61 5.72
C TYR A 79 1.10 6.43 4.97
N ILE A 80 -0.12 6.05 5.33
CA ILE A 80 -0.86 4.97 4.67
C ILE A 80 -2.03 5.56 3.91
N GLY A 81 -2.05 5.34 2.60
CA GLY A 81 -3.17 5.65 1.74
C GLY A 81 -4.04 4.42 1.52
N SER A 82 -5.33 4.52 1.85
CA SER A 82 -6.29 3.44 1.71
C SER A 82 -7.72 3.97 1.71
N GLU A 83 -8.63 3.23 1.07
CA GLU A 83 -10.08 3.41 1.17
C GLU A 83 -10.72 2.29 2.03
N SER A 84 -9.91 1.43 2.66
CA SER A 84 -10.37 0.29 3.45
C SER A 84 -9.67 0.20 4.81
N HIS A 85 -9.46 1.36 5.46
CA HIS A 85 -8.92 1.41 6.81
C HIS A 85 -9.84 0.67 7.80
N PRO A 86 -9.31 -0.22 8.66
CA PRO A 86 -10.15 -0.99 9.58
C PRO A 86 -10.67 -0.18 10.77
N TYR A 87 -10.11 1.02 11.01
CA TYR A 87 -10.50 1.90 12.12
C TYR A 87 -10.83 3.30 11.62
N ALA A 88 -11.92 3.88 12.14
CA ALA A 88 -12.35 5.23 11.79
C ALA A 88 -11.48 6.33 12.39
N VAL A 89 -10.84 6.09 13.53
CA VAL A 89 -10.10 7.12 14.29
C VAL A 89 -8.65 6.77 14.52
N LYS A 90 -8.34 5.52 14.89
CA LYS A 90 -6.96 5.10 15.12
C LYS A 90 -6.23 4.94 13.79
N PRO A 91 -5.12 5.68 13.55
CA PRO A 91 -4.36 5.53 12.31
C PRO A 91 -3.80 4.12 12.16
N SER A 92 -4.01 3.50 11.01
CA SER A 92 -3.47 2.17 10.65
C SER A 92 -1.95 2.13 10.78
N GLY A 93 -1.30 3.22 10.40
CA GLY A 93 0.14 3.37 10.48
C GLY A 93 0.72 3.25 11.89
N THR A 94 -0.05 3.50 12.97
CA THR A 94 0.45 3.29 14.34
C THR A 94 0.72 1.83 14.64
N VAL A 95 -0.14 0.93 14.14
CA VAL A 95 0.03 -0.52 14.28
C VAL A 95 1.19 -1.01 13.40
N VAL A 96 1.26 -0.51 12.16
CA VAL A 96 2.35 -0.85 11.25
C VAL A 96 3.69 -0.38 11.80
N ALA A 97 3.78 0.85 12.34
CA ALA A 97 5.01 1.39 12.94
C ALA A 97 5.53 0.51 14.07
N GLU A 98 4.64 0.08 14.97
CA GLU A 98 5.00 -0.86 16.04
C GLU A 98 5.51 -2.19 15.47
N ALA A 99 4.78 -2.78 14.52
CA ALA A 99 5.09 -4.09 13.94
C ALA A 99 6.43 -4.15 13.18
N ILE A 100 6.91 -3.01 12.66
CA ILE A 100 8.20 -2.92 11.94
C ILE A 100 9.32 -2.29 12.78
N GLY A 101 9.06 -1.92 14.04
CA GLY A 101 10.02 -1.29 14.93
C GLY A 101 10.33 0.18 14.59
N ALA A 102 9.39 0.92 13.99
CA ALA A 102 9.48 2.34 13.71
C ALA A 102 9.01 3.21 14.88
N VAL A 103 9.39 2.79 16.08
CA VAL A 103 9.01 3.43 17.36
C VAL A 103 10.26 3.81 18.15
N PRO A 104 10.18 4.73 19.15
CA PRO A 104 8.99 5.44 19.61
C PRO A 104 8.69 6.74 18.83
N PHE A 105 9.58 7.20 17.95
CA PHE A 105 9.48 8.49 17.28
C PHE A 105 9.19 8.32 15.78
N CYS A 106 7.92 8.14 15.43
CA CYS A 106 7.46 8.09 14.05
C CYS A 106 6.18 8.94 13.92
N ARG A 107 6.20 9.87 12.98
CA ARG A 107 5.03 10.68 12.62
C ARG A 107 4.12 9.84 11.73
N VAL A 108 2.86 9.67 12.09
CA VAL A 108 1.93 8.77 11.40
C VAL A 108 0.63 9.48 11.03
N ALA A 109 0.12 9.24 9.83
CA ALA A 109 -1.24 9.59 9.42
C ALA A 109 -1.75 8.62 8.35
N ASP A 110 -3.07 8.44 8.33
CA ASP A 110 -3.78 7.75 7.27
C ASP A 110 -4.35 8.77 6.28
N PHE A 111 -4.30 8.45 4.99
CA PHE A 111 -4.83 9.27 3.90
C PHE A 111 -5.95 8.53 3.18
N GLU A 112 -7.02 9.26 2.90
CA GLU A 112 -8.15 8.81 2.10
C GLU A 112 -8.29 9.76 0.90
N PHE A 113 -7.97 9.30 -0.28
CA PHE A 113 -8.10 10.06 -1.52
C PHE A 113 -8.10 9.12 -2.72
N ALA A 114 -8.98 8.12 -2.70
CA ALA A 114 -9.05 7.08 -3.73
C ALA A 114 -7.65 6.55 -4.14
N CYS A 115 -7.42 6.25 -5.41
CA CYS A 115 -6.16 5.69 -5.91
C CYS A 115 -4.93 6.62 -5.72
N LYS A 116 -5.12 7.90 -5.35
CA LYS A 116 -4.04 8.87 -5.15
C LYS A 116 -3.48 8.86 -3.71
N ALA A 117 -4.22 8.36 -2.74
CA ALA A 117 -3.86 8.44 -1.32
C ALA A 117 -2.43 7.94 -1.02
N GLY A 118 -2.05 6.80 -1.61
CA GLY A 118 -0.71 6.23 -1.43
C GLY A 118 0.41 7.10 -2.02
N THR A 119 0.21 7.65 -3.21
CA THR A 119 1.20 8.55 -3.85
C THR A 119 1.31 9.90 -3.12
N GLU A 120 0.22 10.37 -2.52
CA GLU A 120 0.25 11.55 -1.65
C GLU A 120 1.11 11.29 -0.41
N GLY A 121 0.94 10.15 0.25
CA GLY A 121 1.78 9.72 1.37
C GLY A 121 3.28 9.65 0.99
N MET A 122 3.60 9.14 -0.18
CA MET A 122 4.97 9.16 -0.72
C MET A 122 5.49 10.58 -0.90
N PHE A 123 4.69 11.48 -1.49
CA PHE A 123 5.06 12.87 -1.73
C PHE A 123 5.35 13.61 -0.43
N VAL A 124 4.50 13.47 0.58
CA VAL A 124 4.70 14.09 1.89
C VAL A 124 5.95 13.54 2.58
N ALA A 125 6.14 12.22 2.58
CA ALA A 125 7.34 11.58 3.15
C ALA A 125 8.62 12.09 2.46
N MET A 126 8.63 12.15 1.13
CA MET A 126 9.76 12.67 0.34
C MET A 126 10.05 14.13 0.67
N THR A 127 9.00 14.95 0.84
CA THR A 127 9.13 16.38 1.19
C THR A 127 9.79 16.57 2.57
N LEU A 128 9.42 15.77 3.56
CA LEU A 128 10.02 15.81 4.90
C LEU A 128 11.50 15.40 4.88
N VAL A 129 11.86 14.38 4.10
CA VAL A 129 13.27 13.99 3.88
C VAL A 129 14.03 15.11 3.18
N LYS A 130 13.45 15.75 2.17
CA LYS A 130 14.05 16.86 1.43
C LYS A 130 14.26 18.09 2.31
N ALA A 131 13.33 18.38 3.21
CA ALA A 131 13.43 19.43 4.19
C ALA A 131 14.48 19.16 5.30
N GLY A 132 14.96 17.91 5.43
CA GLY A 132 15.90 17.51 6.47
C GLY A 132 15.28 17.24 7.82
N GLU A 133 13.95 17.18 7.91
CA GLU A 133 13.20 16.92 9.16
C GLU A 133 13.36 15.48 9.65
N ILE A 134 13.58 14.53 8.71
CA ILE A 134 13.74 13.10 8.98
C ILE A 134 14.81 12.50 8.05
N GLU A 135 15.42 11.38 8.48
CA GLU A 135 16.39 10.64 7.67
C GLU A 135 15.70 9.81 6.59
N TYR A 136 14.66 9.05 6.97
CA TYR A 136 13.87 8.24 6.06
C TYR A 136 12.38 8.39 6.37
N GLY A 137 11.57 8.40 5.32
CA GLY A 137 10.11 8.34 5.41
C GLY A 137 9.57 7.13 4.66
N MET A 138 8.34 6.73 4.96
CA MET A 138 7.66 5.62 4.29
C MET A 138 6.28 6.05 3.82
N GLY A 139 5.98 5.81 2.54
CA GLY A 139 4.64 5.86 1.97
C GLY A 139 4.15 4.45 1.68
N ILE A 140 2.93 4.13 2.08
CA ILE A 140 2.28 2.83 1.86
C ILE A 140 0.95 3.07 1.17
N ALA A 141 0.65 2.26 0.15
CA ALA A 141 -0.69 2.13 -0.43
C ALA A 141 -1.17 0.71 -0.17
N ALA A 142 -2.35 0.54 0.40
CA ALA A 142 -2.88 -0.77 0.71
C ALA A 142 -4.42 -0.76 0.72
N ASP A 143 -5.02 -1.77 0.11
CA ASP A 143 -6.46 -1.94 0.12
C ASP A 143 -6.87 -3.41 0.18
N THR A 144 -8.03 -3.64 0.77
CA THR A 144 -8.83 -4.86 0.66
C THR A 144 -10.11 -4.57 -0.14
N SER A 145 -9.98 -3.76 -1.17
CA SER A 145 -11.10 -3.23 -1.97
C SER A 145 -11.98 -4.32 -2.55
N GLN A 146 -13.28 -4.05 -2.54
CA GLN A 146 -14.30 -4.87 -3.18
C GLN A 146 -15.26 -3.96 -3.95
N GLY A 147 -15.66 -4.38 -5.16
CA GLY A 147 -16.76 -3.77 -5.89
C GLY A 147 -18.10 -4.22 -5.31
N ALA A 148 -19.16 -3.45 -5.56
CA ALA A 148 -20.49 -3.89 -5.24
C ALA A 148 -20.86 -5.17 -6.02
N PRO A 149 -21.63 -6.10 -5.42
CA PRO A 149 -22.06 -7.32 -6.09
C PRO A 149 -22.71 -7.05 -7.46
N GLY A 150 -22.22 -7.68 -8.51
CA GLY A 150 -22.70 -7.50 -9.88
C GLY A 150 -22.20 -6.25 -10.61
N ASP A 151 -21.47 -5.36 -9.94
CA ASP A 151 -20.86 -4.17 -10.56
C ASP A 151 -19.58 -4.52 -11.32
N ALA A 152 -19.20 -3.69 -12.29
CA ALA A 152 -17.96 -3.87 -13.05
C ALA A 152 -16.70 -3.81 -12.18
N LEU A 153 -16.71 -3.04 -11.08
CA LEU A 153 -15.62 -2.97 -10.13
C LEU A 153 -15.42 -4.27 -9.34
N GLU A 154 -16.44 -5.12 -9.21
CA GLU A 154 -16.27 -6.43 -8.56
C GLU A 154 -15.21 -7.29 -9.24
N TYR A 155 -15.03 -7.13 -10.56
CA TYR A 155 -14.06 -7.89 -11.34
C TYR A 155 -12.61 -7.39 -11.16
N SER A 156 -12.41 -6.11 -10.89
CA SER A 156 -11.09 -5.47 -10.86
C SER A 156 -10.62 -5.04 -9.47
N ALA A 157 -11.54 -4.68 -8.55
CA ALA A 157 -11.18 -4.26 -7.21
C ALA A 157 -10.60 -5.45 -6.41
N GLY A 158 -9.30 -5.44 -6.19
CA GLY A 158 -8.55 -6.51 -5.54
C GLY A 158 -7.81 -6.03 -4.29
N ALA A 159 -7.21 -6.96 -3.55
CA ALA A 159 -6.46 -6.68 -2.34
C ALA A 159 -4.94 -6.68 -2.59
N GLY A 160 -4.23 -5.78 -1.92
CA GLY A 160 -2.78 -5.72 -1.98
C GLY A 160 -2.21 -4.53 -1.24
N ALA A 161 -0.88 -4.54 -1.05
CA ALA A 161 -0.15 -3.42 -0.47
C ALA A 161 1.17 -3.22 -1.18
N ALA A 162 1.59 -1.95 -1.30
CA ALA A 162 2.90 -1.53 -1.74
C ALA A 162 3.47 -0.48 -0.77
N ALA A 163 4.74 -0.64 -0.38
CA ALA A 163 5.43 0.29 0.50
C ALA A 163 6.72 0.78 -0.16
N PHE A 164 7.01 2.07 0.02
CA PHE A 164 8.18 2.74 -0.52
C PHE A 164 8.90 3.49 0.61
N VAL A 165 10.19 3.28 0.72
CA VAL A 165 11.05 4.04 1.63
C VAL A 165 11.69 5.19 0.87
N MET A 166 11.51 6.42 1.38
CA MET A 166 12.10 7.64 0.86
C MET A 166 13.35 8.00 1.64
N GLY A 167 14.42 8.41 0.94
CA GLY A 167 15.69 8.78 1.54
C GLY A 167 16.55 9.58 0.57
N ASP A 168 17.79 9.91 0.97
CA ASP A 168 18.74 10.69 0.19
C ASP A 168 20.05 9.93 -0.14
N LYS A 169 20.10 8.64 0.24
CA LYS A 169 21.27 7.78 0.01
C LYS A 169 20.86 6.48 -0.65
N ASN A 170 21.71 5.94 -1.52
CA ASN A 170 21.47 4.65 -2.19
C ASN A 170 20.14 4.62 -2.94
N LEU A 171 19.85 5.67 -3.71
CA LEU A 171 18.61 5.82 -4.44
C LEU A 171 18.46 4.71 -5.50
N VAL A 172 17.29 4.09 -5.50
CA VAL A 172 16.86 3.15 -6.54
C VAL A 172 16.17 3.91 -7.68
N ALA A 173 15.46 4.99 -7.35
CA ALA A 173 14.80 5.90 -8.28
C ALA A 173 14.69 7.31 -7.68
N GLU A 174 14.72 8.34 -8.59
CA GLU A 174 14.54 9.77 -8.28
C GLU A 174 13.19 10.29 -8.81
#